data_a349f37ac82b2d322fb1c317ea0dac61
#
_entry.id   a349f37ac82b2d322fb1c317ea0dac61
#
_cell.length_a   1.000
_cell.length_b   1.000
_cell.length_c   1.000
_cell.angle_alpha   90.00
_cell.angle_beta   90.00
_cell.angle_gamma   90.00
#
_symmetry.space_group_name_H-M   'P 1'
#
loop_
_entity.id
_entity.type
_entity.pdbx_description
1 polymer ?
#
loop_
_entity_poly.entity_id
_entity_poly.type
_entity_poly.pdbx_seq_one_letter_code
_entity_poly.pdbx_strand_id
1 'polypeptide(L)'
;MQLSASLELSPVKKIVIGSTTAFIIYWGLEKFIRARRVGRYNERFILVTGCDTGFGHEIAKRLDKLGCHVFAACLTEKGETELRKNASNRLMTVSMNVADGASVRRAYTQVEKAIPKGKGKSYIQMRIK
;
A
#
# COMPACT_ATOMS: atom_id res chain seq x y z
N MET A 1 -36.07 -33.32 -42.66
CA MET A 1 -34.71 -32.74 -42.80
C MET A 1 -34.16 -32.46 -41.42
N GLN A 2 -33.38 -33.40 -40.89
CA GLN A 2 -32.91 -33.43 -39.50
C GLN A 2 -31.53 -32.75 -39.43
N LEU A 3 -31.44 -31.59 -38.81
CA LEU A 3 -30.19 -30.97 -38.38
C LEU A 3 -30.15 -30.96 -36.85
N SER A 4 -30.10 -32.17 -36.29
CA SER A 4 -29.65 -32.34 -34.89
C SER A 4 -28.26 -32.94 -34.92
N ALA A 5 -27.28 -32.11 -35.29
CA ALA A 5 -25.89 -32.41 -34.99
C ALA A 5 -25.69 -32.24 -33.49
N SER A 6 -25.99 -33.31 -32.77
CA SER A 6 -25.58 -33.46 -31.39
C SER A 6 -24.05 -33.32 -31.34
N LEU A 7 -23.56 -32.17 -30.92
CA LEU A 7 -22.16 -31.99 -30.61
C LEU A 7 -21.86 -32.80 -29.34
N GLU A 8 -21.74 -34.11 -29.48
CA GLU A 8 -21.22 -35.02 -28.48
C GLU A 8 -19.72 -34.73 -28.34
N LEU A 9 -19.40 -33.73 -27.49
CA LEU A 9 -18.00 -33.51 -27.11
C LEU A 9 -17.52 -34.75 -26.39
N SER A 10 -16.43 -35.36 -26.88
CA SER A 10 -15.79 -36.47 -26.20
C SER A 10 -15.44 -36.08 -24.73
N PRO A 11 -15.43 -37.03 -23.79
CA PRO A 11 -15.22 -36.75 -22.37
C PRO A 11 -13.92 -35.97 -22.10
N VAL A 12 -12.92 -36.22 -22.92
CA VAL A 12 -11.63 -35.48 -22.85
C VAL A 12 -11.79 -33.99 -23.16
N LYS A 13 -12.59 -33.65 -24.18
CA LYS A 13 -12.89 -32.24 -24.53
C LYS A 13 -13.69 -31.55 -23.43
N LYS A 14 -14.61 -32.22 -22.77
CA LYS A 14 -15.39 -31.68 -21.65
C LYS A 14 -14.48 -31.36 -20.45
N ILE A 15 -13.51 -32.24 -20.15
CA ILE A 15 -12.54 -32.07 -19.08
C ILE A 15 -11.60 -30.86 -19.38
N VAL A 16 -11.09 -30.78 -20.60
CA VAL A 16 -10.18 -29.66 -21.00
C VAL A 16 -10.93 -28.33 -20.96
N ILE A 17 -12.16 -28.25 -21.46
CA ILE A 17 -12.95 -27.01 -21.41
C ILE A 17 -13.27 -26.64 -19.96
N GLY A 18 -13.61 -27.59 -19.10
CA GLY A 18 -13.88 -27.37 -17.70
C GLY A 18 -12.65 -26.84 -16.94
N SER A 19 -11.47 -27.39 -17.21
CA SER A 19 -10.24 -26.93 -16.56
C SER A 19 -9.80 -25.53 -17.02
N THR A 20 -9.95 -25.23 -18.31
CA THR A 20 -9.61 -23.89 -18.84
C THR A 20 -10.57 -22.82 -18.35
N THR A 21 -11.87 -23.10 -18.26
CA THR A 21 -12.84 -22.14 -17.70
C THR A 21 -12.61 -21.91 -16.22
N ALA A 22 -12.34 -22.94 -15.44
CA ALA A 22 -12.00 -22.82 -14.02
C ALA A 22 -10.73 -21.96 -13.82
N PHE A 23 -9.71 -22.14 -14.63
CA PHE A 23 -8.48 -21.35 -14.59
C PHE A 23 -8.73 -19.87 -14.92
N ILE A 24 -9.54 -19.58 -15.95
CA ILE A 24 -9.89 -18.22 -16.34
C ILE A 24 -10.68 -17.52 -15.22
N ILE A 25 -11.64 -18.22 -14.61
CA ILE A 25 -12.44 -17.71 -13.50
C ILE A 25 -11.54 -17.43 -12.29
N TYR A 26 -10.65 -18.36 -11.95
CA TYR A 26 -9.69 -18.20 -10.85
C TYR A 26 -8.79 -16.98 -11.08
N TRP A 27 -8.21 -16.87 -12.27
CA TRP A 27 -7.33 -15.76 -12.63
C TRP A 27 -8.06 -14.41 -12.67
N GLY A 28 -9.29 -14.40 -13.20
CA GLY A 28 -10.15 -13.21 -13.20
C GLY A 28 -10.56 -12.80 -11.79
N LEU A 29 -10.90 -13.75 -10.92
CA LEU A 29 -11.25 -13.50 -9.53
C LEU A 29 -10.06 -12.97 -8.73
N GLU A 30 -8.87 -13.54 -8.91
CA GLU A 30 -7.64 -13.06 -8.29
C GLU A 30 -7.34 -11.61 -8.72
N LYS A 31 -7.46 -11.32 -10.02
CA LYS A 31 -7.27 -9.98 -10.56
C LYS A 31 -8.33 -8.99 -10.04
N PHE A 32 -9.58 -9.43 -9.90
CA PHE A 32 -10.68 -8.64 -9.35
C PHE A 32 -10.49 -8.34 -7.86
N ILE A 33 -10.04 -9.33 -7.07
CA ILE A 33 -9.73 -9.15 -5.64
C ILE A 33 -8.54 -8.21 -5.47
N ARG A 34 -7.50 -8.36 -6.28
CA ARG A 34 -6.35 -7.44 -6.29
C ARG A 34 -6.71 -6.04 -6.79
N ALA A 35 -7.68 -5.91 -7.70
CA ALA A 35 -8.17 -4.63 -8.21
C ALA A 35 -9.08 -3.90 -7.20
N ARG A 36 -9.63 -4.58 -6.20
CA ARG A 36 -10.20 -3.95 -5.00
C ARG A 36 -9.09 -3.32 -4.17
N ARG A 37 -8.34 -2.43 -4.80
CA ARG A 37 -7.40 -1.57 -4.09
C ARG A 37 -8.18 -0.87 -3.01
N VAL A 38 -7.59 -0.85 -1.85
CA VAL A 38 -8.11 -0.16 -0.70
C VAL A 38 -8.37 1.29 -1.10
N GLY A 39 -9.63 1.63 -1.38
CA GLY A 39 -10.04 2.99 -1.70
C GLY A 39 -9.84 3.95 -0.53
N ARG A 40 -9.97 5.26 -0.75
CA ARG A 40 -9.82 6.32 0.26
C ARG A 40 -8.40 6.49 0.80
N TYR A 41 -7.44 6.55 -0.10
CA TYR A 41 -6.04 6.83 0.27
C TYR A 41 -5.89 8.18 0.98
N ASN A 42 -6.69 9.17 0.62
CA ASN A 42 -6.72 10.52 1.20
C ASN A 42 -7.20 10.57 2.67
N GLU A 43 -7.79 9.50 3.17
CA GLU A 43 -8.21 9.40 4.59
C GLU A 43 -7.21 8.61 5.44
N ARG A 44 -6.13 8.10 4.84
CA ARG A 44 -5.17 7.25 5.53
C ARG A 44 -3.97 8.03 6.01
N PHE A 45 -3.64 7.82 7.26
CA PHE A 45 -2.45 8.35 7.92
C PHE A 45 -1.45 7.21 8.10
N ILE A 46 -0.26 7.36 7.54
CA ILE A 46 0.77 6.31 7.50
C ILE A 46 2.07 6.86 8.04
N LEU A 47 2.63 6.19 9.05
CA LEU A 47 3.97 6.48 9.55
C LEU A 47 4.96 5.51 8.90
N VAL A 48 5.96 6.03 8.23
CA VAL A 48 7.07 5.28 7.63
C VAL A 48 8.36 5.65 8.34
N THR A 49 9.12 4.66 8.80
CA THR A 49 10.40 4.86 9.49
C THR A 49 11.57 4.56 8.58
N GLY A 50 12.73 5.22 8.81
CA GLY A 50 13.93 5.03 7.98
C GLY A 50 13.80 5.66 6.60
N CYS A 51 13.28 6.89 6.55
CA CYS A 51 13.03 7.60 5.30
C CYS A 51 14.21 8.45 4.81
N ASP A 52 15.36 8.36 5.45
CA ASP A 52 16.56 9.12 5.06
C ASP A 52 17.02 8.78 3.66
N THR A 53 17.07 7.47 3.31
CA THR A 53 17.53 6.95 2.02
C THR A 53 16.89 5.60 1.74
N GLY A 54 17.04 5.11 0.50
CA GLY A 54 16.65 3.76 0.11
C GLY A 54 15.15 3.52 0.11
N PHE A 55 14.73 2.34 0.57
CA PHE A 55 13.34 1.87 0.43
C PHE A 55 12.33 2.74 1.20
N GLY A 56 12.65 3.17 2.43
CA GLY A 56 11.76 4.02 3.22
C GLY A 56 11.45 5.34 2.53
N HIS A 57 12.47 5.96 1.94
CA HIS A 57 12.37 7.19 1.16
C HIS A 57 11.44 7.02 -0.05
N GLU A 58 11.66 5.97 -0.85
CA GLU A 58 10.85 5.70 -2.05
C GLU A 58 9.41 5.30 -1.71
N ILE A 59 9.21 4.53 -0.63
CA ILE A 59 7.87 4.16 -0.15
C ILE A 59 7.11 5.41 0.30
N ALA A 60 7.73 6.30 1.08
CA ALA A 60 7.09 7.54 1.53
C ALA A 60 6.64 8.40 0.35
N LYS A 61 7.49 8.58 -0.66
CA LYS A 61 7.16 9.30 -1.92
C LYS A 61 6.03 8.63 -2.68
N ARG A 62 6.03 7.30 -2.76
CA ARG A 62 4.99 6.56 -3.49
C ARG A 62 3.64 6.64 -2.78
N LEU A 63 3.61 6.57 -1.45
CA LEU A 63 2.39 6.72 -0.66
C LEU A 63 1.82 8.13 -0.76
N ASP A 64 2.67 9.15 -0.76
CA ASP A 64 2.29 10.54 -0.99
C ASP A 64 1.66 10.73 -2.37
N LYS A 65 2.27 10.17 -3.43
CA LYS A 65 1.71 10.18 -4.80
C LYS A 65 0.36 9.45 -4.89
N LEU A 66 0.13 8.44 -4.07
CA LEU A 66 -1.16 7.74 -3.97
C LEU A 66 -2.23 8.56 -3.24
N GLY A 67 -1.86 9.69 -2.64
CA GLY A 67 -2.77 10.58 -1.93
C GLY A 67 -2.90 10.32 -0.44
N CYS A 68 -2.06 9.47 0.17
CA CYS A 68 -2.04 9.24 1.61
C CYS A 68 -1.45 10.44 2.37
N HIS A 69 -1.85 10.60 3.63
CA HIS A 69 -1.13 11.45 4.57
C HIS A 69 0.04 10.66 5.15
N VAL A 70 1.27 11.08 4.83
CA VAL A 70 2.47 10.33 5.20
C VAL A 70 3.26 11.10 6.25
N PHE A 71 3.58 10.42 7.36
CA PHE A 71 4.57 10.87 8.33
C PHE A 71 5.86 10.10 8.06
N ALA A 72 6.85 10.78 7.53
CA ALA A 72 8.13 10.20 7.18
C ALA A 72 9.14 10.45 8.29
N ALA A 73 9.48 9.41 9.04
CA ALA A 73 10.44 9.52 10.10
C ALA A 73 11.86 9.37 9.56
N CYS A 74 12.63 10.42 9.69
CA CYS A 74 14.04 10.52 9.30
C CYS A 74 14.94 10.66 10.54
N LEU A 75 16.16 10.12 10.42
CA LEU A 75 17.19 10.26 11.44
C LEU A 75 17.98 11.56 11.26
N THR A 76 18.14 11.99 10.01
CA THR A 76 19.00 13.12 9.63
C THR A 76 18.21 14.27 9.03
N GLU A 77 18.61 15.50 9.30
CA GLU A 77 18.04 16.70 8.68
C GLU A 77 18.23 16.73 7.16
N LYS A 78 19.31 16.12 6.67
CA LYS A 78 19.56 15.98 5.24
C LYS A 78 18.48 15.11 4.58
N GLY A 79 18.15 13.96 5.18
CA GLY A 79 17.09 13.08 4.71
C GLY A 79 15.72 13.77 4.71
N GLU A 80 15.41 14.54 5.75
CA GLU A 80 14.18 15.35 5.80
C GLU A 80 14.11 16.37 4.67
N THR A 81 15.20 17.12 4.45
CA THR A 81 15.26 18.17 3.43
C THR A 81 15.12 17.57 2.01
N GLU A 82 15.80 16.48 1.75
CA GLU A 82 15.72 15.76 0.46
C GLU A 82 14.29 15.28 0.19
N LEU A 83 13.64 14.72 1.20
CA LEU A 83 12.29 14.20 1.05
C LEU A 83 11.28 15.31 0.81
N ARG A 84 11.42 16.44 1.51
CA ARG A 84 10.55 17.62 1.37
C ARG A 84 10.61 18.28 0.01
N LYS A 85 11.75 18.26 -0.68
CA LYS A 85 11.91 18.89 -2.00
C LYS A 85 10.90 18.42 -3.04
N ASN A 86 10.50 17.14 -2.96
CA ASN A 86 9.63 16.49 -3.95
C ASN A 86 8.32 15.96 -3.35
N ALA A 87 7.99 16.41 -2.15
CA ALA A 87 6.83 15.97 -1.41
C ALA A 87 5.62 16.91 -1.60
N SER A 88 4.41 16.36 -1.49
CA SER A 88 3.19 17.17 -1.42
C SER A 88 2.94 17.68 0.01
N ASN A 89 1.94 18.54 0.17
CA ASN A 89 1.52 19.06 1.48
C ASN A 89 0.97 17.97 2.43
N ARG A 90 0.77 16.74 1.93
CA ARG A 90 0.30 15.58 2.73
C ARG A 90 1.44 14.79 3.37
N LEU A 91 2.69 15.02 2.93
CA LEU A 91 3.86 14.39 3.52
C LEU A 91 4.50 15.33 4.56
N MET A 92 4.54 14.86 5.79
CA MET A 92 5.21 15.54 6.90
C MET A 92 6.43 14.74 7.34
N THR A 93 7.57 15.39 7.48
CA THR A 93 8.77 14.76 8.04
C THR A 93 8.79 14.89 9.55
N VAL A 94 9.27 13.86 10.22
CA VAL A 94 9.41 13.81 11.69
C VAL A 94 10.80 13.29 12.03
N SER A 95 11.55 14.04 12.83
CA SER A 95 12.85 13.59 13.31
C SER A 95 12.67 12.44 14.32
N MET A 96 13.25 11.27 14.03
CA MET A 96 13.12 10.11 14.89
C MET A 96 14.31 9.17 14.81
N ASN A 97 14.94 8.94 15.97
CA ASN A 97 15.90 7.86 16.14
C ASN A 97 15.18 6.63 16.70
N VAL A 98 15.09 5.57 15.91
CA VAL A 98 14.40 4.31 16.31
C VAL A 98 15.13 3.54 17.42
N ALA A 99 16.42 3.84 17.66
CA ALA A 99 17.20 3.24 18.73
C ALA A 99 16.98 3.94 20.09
N ASP A 100 16.42 5.16 20.07
CA ASP A 100 16.14 5.94 21.28
C ASP A 100 14.62 5.95 21.56
N GLY A 101 14.22 5.28 22.63
CA GLY A 101 12.81 5.22 23.05
C GLY A 101 12.21 6.58 23.39
N ALA A 102 13.00 7.54 23.88
CA ALA A 102 12.51 8.89 24.14
C ALA A 102 12.24 9.66 22.84
N SER A 103 13.11 9.49 21.83
CA SER A 103 12.91 10.02 20.48
C SER A 103 11.63 9.46 19.83
N VAL A 104 11.44 8.15 19.92
CA VAL A 104 10.23 7.49 19.39
C VAL A 104 8.96 8.04 20.05
N ARG A 105 8.94 8.23 21.36
CA ARG A 105 7.77 8.80 22.07
C ARG A 105 7.47 10.22 21.63
N ARG A 106 8.51 11.07 21.49
CA ARG A 106 8.33 12.45 20.99
C ARG A 106 7.75 12.47 19.58
N ALA A 107 8.29 11.66 18.67
CA ALA A 107 7.78 11.50 17.31
C ALA A 107 6.32 11.03 17.30
N TYR A 108 5.99 10.02 18.12
CA TYR A 108 4.62 9.53 18.26
C TYR A 108 3.65 10.62 18.70
N THR A 109 4.01 11.40 19.72
CA THR A 109 3.18 12.51 20.20
C THR A 109 2.96 13.58 19.14
N GLN A 110 3.97 13.87 18.31
CA GLN A 110 3.83 14.80 17.19
C GLN A 110 2.86 14.28 16.15
N VAL A 111 2.98 13.01 15.75
CA VAL A 111 2.11 12.35 14.80
C VAL A 111 0.66 12.30 15.33
N GLU A 112 0.48 11.94 16.60
CA GLU A 112 -0.84 11.85 17.23
C GLU A 112 -1.57 13.21 17.25
N LYS A 113 -0.86 14.30 17.53
CA LYS A 113 -1.41 15.66 17.50
C LYS A 113 -1.79 16.11 16.08
N ALA A 114 -1.09 15.64 15.06
CA ALA A 114 -1.33 15.99 13.67
C ALA A 114 -2.49 15.19 13.03
N ILE A 115 -2.91 14.08 13.65
CA ILE A 115 -4.05 13.29 13.17
C ILE A 115 -5.35 13.87 13.72
N PRO A 116 -6.33 14.22 12.86
CA PRO A 116 -7.64 14.70 13.31
C PRO A 116 -8.36 13.66 14.17
N LYS A 117 -8.93 14.10 15.29
CA LYS A 117 -9.74 13.24 16.17
C LYS A 117 -10.94 12.68 15.39
N GLY A 118 -11.10 11.35 15.42
CA GLY A 118 -12.23 10.67 14.79
C GLY A 118 -11.95 10.03 13.43
N LYS A 119 -10.79 10.24 12.81
CA LYS A 119 -10.35 9.48 11.64
C LYS A 119 -9.53 8.26 12.08
N GLY A 120 -9.89 7.09 11.55
CA GLY A 120 -9.31 5.82 11.94
C GLY A 120 -7.78 5.80 11.85
N LYS A 121 -7.14 5.36 12.94
CA LYS A 121 -5.69 5.23 13.04
C LYS A 121 -5.25 4.01 12.23
N SER A 122 -4.67 4.20 11.06
CA SER A 122 -4.05 3.12 10.30
C SER A 122 -2.54 3.30 10.39
N TYR A 123 -1.88 2.49 11.22
CA TYR A 123 -0.43 2.51 11.35
C TYR A 123 0.17 1.40 10.49
N ILE A 124 1.03 1.77 9.55
CA ILE A 124 1.94 0.82 8.92
C ILE A 124 3.33 1.14 9.45
N GLN A 125 3.81 0.34 10.38
CA GLN A 125 5.18 0.41 10.83
C GLN A 125 6.03 -0.49 9.95
N MET A 126 6.80 0.08 9.02
CA MET A 126 7.85 -0.66 8.32
C MET A 126 9.16 -0.48 9.06
N ARG A 127 9.58 -1.53 9.74
CA ARG A 127 10.93 -1.65 10.29
C ARG A 127 11.82 -2.27 9.21
N ILE A 128 12.59 -1.44 8.51
CA ILE A 128 13.65 -1.93 7.64
C ILE A 128 14.92 -1.96 8.50
N LYS A 129 15.46 -3.18 8.65
CA LYS A 129 16.71 -3.43 9.34
C LYS A 129 17.87 -3.18 8.39
#